data_ef0ca90929065bdf5f9390ce0b988523
#
_entry.id   ef0ca90929065bdf5f9390ce0b988523
#
_cell.length_a   1.000
_cell.length_b   1.000
_cell.length_c   1.000
_cell.angle_alpha   90.00
_cell.angle_beta   90.00
_cell.angle_gamma   90.00
#
_symmetry.space_group_name_H-M   'P 1'
#
loop_
_entity.id
_entity.type
_entity.pdbx_description
1 polymer ?
#
loop_
_entity_poly.entity_id
_entity_poly.type
_entity_poly.pdbx_seq_one_letter_code
_entity_poly.pdbx_strand_id
1 'polypeptide(L)'
;ALQGALQGAASLGKLLRGIEGLGRLGLGHLALGRAVPELSGGEVQRLTLAMGLLAKAGPTLRLLDEPATGLHEEDVRRLVEVLRDLADRGDLILMAEHRLSLIAACDHVIDLGPSSGAGGGSLVASGPPDGLTEGATAAALRRR
;
A
#
# COMPACT_ATOMS: atom_id res chain seq x y z
N ALA A 1 -12.42 18.98 -35.00
CA ALA A 1 -10.96 19.05 -34.72
C ALA A 1 -10.67 19.35 -33.25
N LEU A 2 -11.30 20.38 -32.64
CA LEU A 2 -11.00 20.80 -31.23
C LEU A 2 -11.38 19.73 -30.17
N GLN A 3 -12.54 19.08 -30.33
CA GLN A 3 -12.99 18.00 -29.44
C GLN A 3 -12.05 16.78 -29.45
N GLY A 4 -11.52 16.40 -30.61
CA GLY A 4 -10.56 15.30 -30.72
C GLY A 4 -9.22 15.64 -30.05
N ALA A 5 -8.76 16.88 -30.16
CA ALA A 5 -7.54 17.35 -29.50
C ALA A 5 -7.71 17.38 -27.97
N LEU A 6 -8.86 17.82 -27.45
CA LEU A 6 -9.18 17.84 -26.02
C LEU A 6 -9.29 16.41 -25.44
N GLN A 7 -9.89 15.48 -26.18
CA GLN A 7 -9.94 14.06 -25.78
C GLN A 7 -8.55 13.43 -25.77
N GLY A 8 -7.71 13.73 -26.76
CA GLY A 8 -6.32 13.27 -26.80
C GLY A 8 -5.49 13.80 -25.65
N ALA A 9 -5.62 15.08 -25.31
CA ALA A 9 -4.94 15.69 -24.14
C ALA A 9 -5.40 15.09 -22.82
N ALA A 10 -6.70 14.82 -22.64
CA ALA A 10 -7.24 14.18 -21.45
C ALA A 10 -6.73 12.73 -21.30
N SER A 11 -6.64 11.97 -22.41
CA SER A 11 -6.11 10.61 -22.43
C SER A 11 -4.62 10.58 -22.09
N LEU A 12 -3.83 11.51 -22.65
CA LEU A 12 -2.41 11.65 -22.34
C LEU A 12 -2.20 12.00 -20.87
N GLY A 13 -2.97 12.93 -20.32
CA GLY A 13 -2.91 13.29 -18.91
C GLY A 13 -3.23 12.10 -17.97
N LYS A 14 -4.18 11.24 -18.36
CA LYS A 14 -4.47 10.01 -17.61
C LYS A 14 -3.31 9.02 -17.67
N LEU A 15 -2.71 8.83 -18.83
CA LEU A 15 -1.56 7.96 -19.03
C LEU A 15 -0.35 8.41 -18.21
N LEU A 16 -0.03 9.71 -18.24
CA LEU A 16 1.08 10.29 -17.49
C LEU A 16 0.91 10.08 -15.96
N ARG A 17 -0.30 10.34 -15.43
CA ARG A 17 -0.61 10.05 -14.01
C ARG A 17 -0.48 8.57 -13.68
N GLY A 18 -0.82 7.66 -14.62
CA GLY A 18 -0.62 6.22 -14.45
C GLY A 18 0.85 5.86 -14.30
N ILE A 19 1.69 6.38 -15.19
CA ILE A 19 3.15 6.14 -15.17
C ILE A 19 3.76 6.72 -13.88
N GLU A 20 3.38 7.92 -13.48
CA GLU A 20 3.80 8.52 -12.22
C GLU A 20 3.40 7.66 -11.00
N GLY A 21 2.16 7.18 -10.97
CA GLY A 21 1.67 6.26 -9.93
C GLY A 21 2.48 4.97 -9.85
N LEU A 22 2.88 4.39 -10.98
CA LEU A 22 3.77 3.22 -11.03
C LEU A 22 5.14 3.56 -10.43
N GLY A 23 5.72 4.71 -10.77
CA GLY A 23 6.99 5.19 -10.22
C GLY A 23 6.95 5.36 -8.70
N ARG A 24 5.89 5.97 -8.17
CA ARG A 24 5.67 6.15 -6.71
C ARG A 24 5.60 4.83 -5.95
N LEU A 25 5.20 3.74 -6.60
CA LEU A 25 5.05 2.42 -6.01
C LEU A 25 6.25 1.49 -6.27
N GLY A 26 7.39 2.02 -6.73
CA GLY A 26 8.60 1.24 -7.00
C GLY A 26 8.47 0.31 -8.21
N LEU A 27 7.51 0.57 -9.12
CA LEU A 27 7.27 -0.24 -10.32
C LEU A 27 7.91 0.35 -11.59
N GLY A 28 8.71 1.41 -11.45
CA GLY A 28 9.35 2.10 -12.59
C GLY A 28 10.36 1.24 -13.37
N HIS A 29 10.81 0.13 -12.80
CA HIS A 29 11.69 -0.84 -13.44
C HIS A 29 10.96 -1.82 -14.38
N LEU A 30 9.62 -1.88 -14.30
CA LEU A 30 8.83 -2.80 -15.09
C LEU A 30 8.67 -2.30 -16.53
N ALA A 31 8.90 -3.19 -17.51
CA ALA A 31 8.55 -2.91 -18.88
C ALA A 31 7.02 -2.92 -19.07
N LEU A 32 6.48 -1.91 -19.75
CA LEU A 32 5.03 -1.79 -19.99
C LEU A 32 4.41 -2.97 -20.73
N GLY A 33 5.22 -3.73 -21.46
CA GLY A 33 4.77 -4.94 -22.18
C GLY A 33 4.88 -6.22 -21.36
N ARG A 34 5.29 -6.16 -20.10
CA ARG A 34 5.44 -7.37 -19.26
C ARG A 34 4.07 -7.96 -18.93
N ALA A 35 3.93 -9.26 -19.06
CA ALA A 35 2.68 -9.96 -18.77
C ALA A 35 2.43 -10.03 -17.25
N VAL A 36 1.19 -9.79 -16.82
CA VAL A 36 0.82 -9.80 -15.38
C VAL A 36 1.19 -11.10 -14.67
N PRO A 37 1.06 -12.30 -15.27
CA PRO A 37 1.49 -13.54 -14.62
C PRO A 37 2.99 -13.66 -14.33
N GLU A 38 3.81 -12.79 -14.89
CA GLU A 38 5.26 -12.73 -14.66
C GLU A 38 5.63 -11.81 -13.49
N LEU A 39 4.66 -11.11 -12.91
CA LEU A 39 4.85 -10.21 -11.78
C LEU A 39 4.83 -11.00 -10.47
N SER A 40 5.63 -10.57 -9.51
CA SER A 40 5.53 -11.06 -8.13
C SER A 40 4.20 -10.62 -7.48
N GLY A 41 3.78 -11.32 -6.41
CA GLY A 41 2.56 -10.95 -5.69
C GLY A 41 2.56 -9.50 -5.20
N GLY A 42 3.70 -9.02 -4.65
CA GLY A 42 3.85 -7.63 -4.23
C GLY A 42 3.77 -6.63 -5.40
N GLU A 43 4.32 -6.96 -6.57
CA GLU A 43 4.20 -6.11 -7.77
C GLU A 43 2.75 -6.02 -8.26
N VAL A 44 2.01 -7.14 -8.24
CA VAL A 44 0.58 -7.16 -8.59
C VAL A 44 -0.23 -6.30 -7.62
N GLN A 45 0.01 -6.41 -6.31
CA GLN A 45 -0.69 -5.57 -5.33
C GLN A 45 -0.42 -4.08 -5.56
N ARG A 46 0.85 -3.70 -5.74
CA ARG A 46 1.22 -2.31 -6.00
C ARG A 46 0.66 -1.79 -7.33
N LEU A 47 0.61 -2.63 -8.37
CA LEU A 47 -0.04 -2.27 -9.62
C LEU A 47 -1.54 -2.00 -9.41
N THR A 48 -2.22 -2.81 -8.60
CA THR A 48 -3.62 -2.62 -8.24
C THR A 48 -3.84 -1.31 -7.48
N LEU A 49 -2.91 -0.94 -6.57
CA LEU A 49 -2.93 0.36 -5.88
C LEU A 49 -2.76 1.53 -6.85
N ALA A 50 -1.81 1.44 -7.80
CA ALA A 50 -1.63 2.47 -8.84
C ALA A 50 -2.89 2.67 -9.66
N MET A 51 -3.57 1.59 -10.04
CA MET A 51 -4.85 1.67 -10.74
C MET A 51 -5.94 2.32 -9.86
N GLY A 52 -5.95 2.05 -8.54
CA GLY A 52 -6.84 2.69 -7.58
C GLY A 52 -6.69 4.22 -7.54
N LEU A 53 -5.46 4.73 -7.64
CA LEU A 53 -5.21 6.17 -7.72
C LEU A 53 -5.85 6.83 -8.95
N LEU A 54 -5.96 6.08 -10.05
CA LEU A 54 -6.54 6.56 -11.32
C LEU A 54 -8.05 6.42 -11.37
N ALA A 55 -8.63 5.54 -10.56
CA ALA A 55 -10.05 5.31 -10.53
C ALA A 55 -10.77 6.48 -9.83
N LYS A 56 -11.92 6.86 -10.38
CA LYS A 56 -12.89 7.76 -9.72
C LYS A 56 -13.96 6.92 -9.01
N ALA A 57 -13.53 5.90 -8.27
CA ALA A 57 -14.43 5.07 -7.49
C ALA A 57 -14.77 5.76 -6.15
N GLY A 58 -15.92 5.43 -5.57
CA GLY A 58 -16.23 5.77 -4.18
C GLY A 58 -15.35 4.97 -3.20
N PRO A 59 -15.60 5.11 -1.88
CA PRO A 59 -14.84 4.44 -0.83
C PRO A 59 -14.74 2.92 -1.06
N THR A 60 -13.56 2.37 -0.90
CA THR A 60 -13.25 0.96 -1.19
C THR A 60 -12.54 0.33 0.00
N LEU A 61 -12.86 -0.92 0.34
CA LEU A 61 -12.05 -1.74 1.24
C LEU A 61 -10.90 -2.39 0.45
N ARG A 62 -9.67 -2.13 0.87
CA ARG A 62 -8.46 -2.72 0.29
C ARG A 62 -7.82 -3.67 1.28
N LEU A 63 -7.65 -4.92 0.86
CA LEU A 63 -6.95 -5.94 1.64
C LEU A 63 -5.57 -6.15 1.00
N LEU A 64 -4.52 -5.99 1.79
CA LEU A 64 -3.13 -6.10 1.33
C LEU A 64 -2.38 -7.10 2.20
N ASP A 65 -1.60 -7.95 1.57
CA ASP A 65 -0.76 -8.93 2.23
C ASP A 65 0.71 -8.62 1.91
N GLU A 66 1.47 -8.20 2.92
CA GLU A 66 2.87 -7.78 2.84
C GLU A 66 3.19 -6.86 1.63
N PRO A 67 2.50 -5.71 1.47
CA PRO A 67 2.65 -4.87 0.27
C PRO A 67 4.05 -4.27 0.11
N ALA A 68 4.86 -4.25 1.18
CA ALA A 68 6.23 -3.77 1.16
C ALA A 68 7.27 -4.85 0.81
N THR A 69 6.86 -6.08 0.53
CA THR A 69 7.80 -7.15 0.17
C THR A 69 8.65 -6.76 -1.04
N GLY A 70 9.97 -6.89 -0.90
CA GLY A 70 10.95 -6.57 -1.95
C GLY A 70 11.22 -5.08 -2.15
N LEU A 71 10.64 -4.19 -1.35
CA LEU A 71 10.89 -2.75 -1.42
C LEU A 71 12.07 -2.31 -0.56
N HIS A 72 12.86 -1.36 -1.07
CA HIS A 72 13.79 -0.58 -0.27
C HIS A 72 13.05 0.44 0.60
N GLU A 73 13.70 0.97 1.65
CA GLU A 73 13.05 1.85 2.63
C GLU A 73 12.50 3.15 1.99
N GLU A 74 13.15 3.67 0.96
CA GLU A 74 12.67 4.83 0.23
C GLU A 74 11.36 4.55 -0.52
N ASP A 75 11.24 3.36 -1.14
CA ASP A 75 10.01 2.96 -1.83
C ASP A 75 8.88 2.65 -0.84
N VAL A 76 9.21 2.18 0.38
CA VAL A 76 8.22 2.04 1.46
C VAL A 76 7.63 3.38 1.87
N ARG A 77 8.44 4.44 1.96
CA ARG A 77 7.91 5.80 2.24
C ARG A 77 6.94 6.25 1.16
N ARG A 78 7.29 6.04 -0.11
CA ARG A 78 6.41 6.34 -1.25
C ARG A 78 5.12 5.51 -1.22
N LEU A 79 5.21 4.24 -0.83
CA LEU A 79 4.04 3.39 -0.64
C LEU A 79 3.13 3.96 0.46
N VAL A 80 3.68 4.38 1.61
CA VAL A 80 2.92 5.02 2.69
C VAL A 80 2.16 6.26 2.18
N GLU A 81 2.81 7.12 1.38
CA GLU A 81 2.15 8.30 0.78
C GLU A 81 0.97 7.89 -0.09
N VAL A 82 1.14 6.86 -0.92
CA VAL A 82 0.05 6.35 -1.78
C VAL A 82 -1.10 5.78 -0.97
N LEU A 83 -0.81 5.02 0.10
CA LEU A 83 -1.83 4.47 0.98
C LEU A 83 -2.60 5.59 1.69
N ARG A 84 -1.93 6.64 2.15
CA ARG A 84 -2.57 7.82 2.74
C ARG A 84 -3.43 8.55 1.74
N ASP A 85 -2.94 8.80 0.52
CA ASP A 85 -3.74 9.42 -0.56
C ASP A 85 -5.04 8.64 -0.84
N LEU A 86 -5.03 7.31 -0.73
CA LEU A 86 -6.22 6.48 -0.90
C LEU A 86 -7.15 6.57 0.32
N ALA A 87 -6.59 6.53 1.53
CA ALA A 87 -7.35 6.69 2.77
C ALA A 87 -8.04 8.06 2.85
N ASP A 88 -7.36 9.14 2.46
CA ASP A 88 -7.91 10.51 2.41
C ASP A 88 -9.07 10.64 1.41
N ARG A 89 -9.14 9.76 0.41
CA ARG A 89 -10.30 9.64 -0.51
C ARG A 89 -11.45 8.83 0.04
N GLY A 90 -11.30 8.27 1.25
CA GLY A 90 -12.29 7.47 1.95
C GLY A 90 -12.11 5.97 1.84
N ASP A 91 -11.00 5.48 1.26
CA ASP A 91 -10.71 4.04 1.25
C ASP A 91 -10.36 3.56 2.67
N LEU A 92 -10.81 2.37 3.03
CA LEU A 92 -10.37 1.65 4.21
C LEU A 92 -9.28 0.65 3.80
N ILE A 93 -8.09 0.75 4.41
CA ILE A 93 -6.95 -0.11 4.08
C ILE A 93 -6.68 -1.03 5.26
N LEU A 94 -6.82 -2.33 5.03
CA LEU A 94 -6.42 -3.36 5.98
C LEU A 94 -5.23 -4.12 5.40
N MET A 95 -4.11 -4.14 6.13
CA MET A 95 -2.91 -4.85 5.67
C MET A 95 -2.35 -5.78 6.73
N ALA A 96 -1.90 -6.96 6.33
CA ALA A 96 -1.01 -7.80 7.10
C ALA A 96 0.43 -7.35 6.81
N GLU A 97 1.17 -6.97 7.83
CA GLU A 97 2.52 -6.41 7.67
C GLU A 97 3.39 -6.64 8.92
N HIS A 98 4.69 -6.75 8.70
CA HIS A 98 5.68 -6.88 9.76
C HIS A 98 6.73 -5.76 9.74
N ARG A 99 6.70 -4.91 8.74
CA ARG A 99 7.63 -3.80 8.55
C ARG A 99 7.28 -2.62 9.42
N LEU A 100 8.15 -2.29 10.37
CA LEU A 100 7.88 -1.25 11.37
C LEU A 100 7.61 0.13 10.78
N SER A 101 8.21 0.45 9.61
CA SER A 101 7.96 1.72 8.91
C SER A 101 6.52 1.85 8.43
N LEU A 102 5.90 0.76 7.96
CA LEU A 102 4.49 0.73 7.58
C LEU A 102 3.58 0.69 8.82
N ILE A 103 3.90 -0.17 9.79
CA ILE A 103 3.12 -0.29 11.04
C ILE A 103 3.05 1.06 11.76
N ALA A 104 4.16 1.78 11.85
CA ALA A 104 4.20 3.10 12.48
C ALA A 104 3.44 4.19 11.70
N ALA A 105 3.12 3.94 10.44
CA ALA A 105 2.37 4.88 9.60
C ALA A 105 0.86 4.61 9.58
N CYS A 106 0.38 3.53 10.22
CA CYS A 106 -1.04 3.21 10.30
C CYS A 106 -1.76 4.07 11.34
N ASP A 107 -3.07 4.22 11.20
CA ASP A 107 -3.93 4.86 12.20
C ASP A 107 -4.22 3.89 13.35
N HIS A 108 -4.25 2.59 13.06
CA HIS A 108 -4.59 1.55 14.03
C HIS A 108 -3.83 0.26 13.73
N VAL A 109 -3.37 -0.40 14.78
CA VAL A 109 -2.66 -1.70 14.72
C VAL A 109 -3.47 -2.73 15.51
N ILE A 110 -3.58 -3.93 14.97
CA ILE A 110 -4.09 -5.13 15.62
C ILE A 110 -2.92 -6.11 15.69
N ASP A 111 -2.33 -6.29 16.89
CA ASP A 111 -1.20 -7.19 17.10
C ASP A 111 -1.71 -8.57 17.49
N LEU A 112 -1.38 -9.56 16.67
CA LEU A 112 -1.79 -10.96 16.86
C LEU A 112 -0.59 -11.80 17.26
N GLY A 113 -0.74 -12.66 18.28
CA GLY A 113 0.37 -13.47 18.74
C GLY A 113 -0.07 -14.50 19.79
N PRO A 114 0.89 -14.96 20.64
CA PRO A 114 2.34 -14.68 20.64
C PRO A 114 3.12 -15.49 19.60
N SER A 115 2.51 -16.52 18.99
CA SER A 115 3.14 -17.42 18.02
C SER A 115 2.27 -17.57 16.77
N SER A 116 2.79 -18.20 15.72
CA SER A 116 2.05 -18.60 14.52
C SER A 116 1.53 -20.03 14.65
N GLY A 117 0.55 -20.40 13.82
CA GLY A 117 -0.03 -21.75 13.79
C GLY A 117 -1.04 -22.02 14.91
N ALA A 118 -1.13 -23.27 15.38
CA ALA A 118 -2.16 -23.72 16.33
C ALA A 118 -2.13 -23.02 17.71
N GLY A 119 -1.03 -22.38 18.08
CA GLY A 119 -0.89 -21.60 19.32
C GLY A 119 -0.95 -20.08 19.12
N GLY A 120 -1.19 -19.61 17.89
CA GLY A 120 -1.23 -18.19 17.52
C GLY A 120 -2.63 -17.64 17.29
N GLY A 121 -2.67 -16.39 16.82
CA GLY A 121 -3.92 -15.75 16.43
C GLY A 121 -4.73 -15.13 17.58
N SER A 122 -4.20 -15.10 18.80
CA SER A 122 -4.83 -14.36 19.90
C SER A 122 -4.53 -12.86 19.75
N LEU A 123 -5.50 -12.02 20.10
CA LEU A 123 -5.30 -10.58 20.18
C LEU A 123 -4.36 -10.26 21.35
N VAL A 124 -3.20 -9.69 21.05
CA VAL A 124 -2.21 -9.26 22.04
C VAL A 124 -2.41 -7.80 22.40
N ALA A 125 -2.54 -6.94 21.40
CA ALA A 125 -2.76 -5.51 21.57
C ALA A 125 -3.56 -4.95 20.41
N SER A 126 -4.26 -3.84 20.64
CA SER A 126 -5.01 -3.11 19.61
C SER A 126 -5.05 -1.63 19.97
N GLY A 127 -4.71 -0.75 19.01
CA GLY A 127 -4.69 0.69 19.23
C GLY A 127 -3.81 1.42 18.22
N PRO A 128 -3.67 2.74 18.35
CA PRO A 128 -2.73 3.50 17.54
C PRO A 128 -1.29 3.04 17.81
N PRO A 129 -0.38 3.12 16.81
CA PRO A 129 0.99 2.58 16.93
C PRO A 129 1.76 3.10 18.15
N ASP A 130 1.63 4.39 18.46
CA ASP A 130 2.26 5.07 19.59
C ASP A 130 1.61 4.76 20.96
N GLY A 131 0.37 4.30 20.93
CA GLY A 131 -0.41 3.90 22.12
C GLY A 131 -0.26 2.44 22.50
N LEU A 132 0.43 1.61 21.73
CA LEU A 132 0.62 0.21 22.05
C LEU A 132 1.56 0.03 23.25
N THR A 133 1.10 -0.66 24.30
CA THR A 133 1.87 -0.89 25.52
C THR A 133 2.41 -2.30 25.63
N GLU A 134 1.79 -3.28 24.99
CA GLU A 134 2.09 -4.70 25.09
C GLU A 134 2.47 -5.33 23.74
N GLY A 135 3.15 -6.47 23.79
CA GLY A 135 3.50 -7.26 22.62
C GLY A 135 4.86 -6.93 22.00
N ALA A 136 5.26 -7.79 21.09
CA ALA A 136 6.54 -7.66 20.37
C ALA A 136 6.55 -6.42 19.46
N THR A 137 5.43 -6.11 18.83
CA THR A 137 5.26 -4.95 17.97
C THR A 137 5.44 -3.65 18.73
N ALA A 138 4.81 -3.51 19.91
CA ALA A 138 5.00 -2.35 20.79
C ALA A 138 6.46 -2.18 21.24
N ALA A 139 7.12 -3.29 21.61
CA ALA A 139 8.54 -3.28 21.99
C ALA A 139 9.45 -2.85 20.81
N ALA A 140 9.14 -3.28 19.59
CA ALA A 140 9.90 -2.94 18.39
C ALA A 140 9.69 -1.46 17.98
N LEU A 141 8.47 -0.95 18.06
CA LEU A 141 8.15 0.46 17.77
C LEU A 141 8.86 1.43 18.71
N ARG A 142 8.98 1.09 20.00
CA ARG A 142 9.70 1.93 20.99
C ARG A 142 11.21 1.98 20.79
N ARG A 143 11.83 1.05 20.07
CA ARG A 143 13.28 1.01 19.79
C ARG A 143 13.69 1.75 18.53
N ARG A 144 12.74 2.23 17.74
CA ARG A 144 12.94 2.94 16.49
C ARG A 144 13.26 4.42 16.74
#